data_89949d6bd7695bd37e12bd0956e8530f
#
_entry.id   89949d6bd7695bd37e12bd0956e8530f
#
_cell.length_a   1.000
_cell.length_b   1.000
_cell.length_c   1.000
_cell.angle_alpha   90.00
_cell.angle_beta   90.00
_cell.angle_gamma   90.00
#
_symmetry.space_group_name_H-M   'P 1'
#
loop_
_entity.id
_entity.type
_entity.pdbx_description
1 polymer ?
#
loop_
_entity_poly.entity_id
_entity_poly.type
_entity_poly.pdbx_seq_one_letter_code
_entity_poly.pdbx_strand_id
1 'polypeptide(L)'
;LYWGGMTFWRQVEDPWTDPKTLDRRKQNPKLLYNGEGSIVYPGRAAGYDGIAPSMRLKALRDAIEDYEYLAILERLGLTAEAEKIVLPLAGSWFRWEKNPAAYETARSALAKLIQSTR
;
A
#
# COMPACT_ATOMS: atom_id res chain seq x y z
N LEU A 1 10.33 -1.84 -1.47
CA LEU A 1 9.36 -0.82 -1.04
C LEU A 1 9.73 -0.36 0.36
N TYR A 2 10.35 0.81 0.48
CA TYR A 2 10.60 1.40 1.81
C TYR A 2 9.41 2.28 2.17
N TRP A 3 8.70 1.94 3.23
CA TRP A 3 7.65 2.77 3.78
C TRP A 3 8.05 3.26 5.16
N GLY A 4 8.29 4.56 5.30
CA GLY A 4 8.64 5.21 6.55
C GLY A 4 7.45 5.85 7.25
N GLY A 5 6.25 5.49 6.88
CA GLY A 5 5.04 6.01 7.48
C GLY A 5 4.81 5.44 8.88
N MET A 6 4.42 6.29 9.79
CA MET A 6 4.00 5.87 11.12
C MET A 6 2.50 6.03 11.28
N THR A 7 1.90 5.13 12.02
CA THR A 7 0.50 5.19 12.42
C THR A 7 0.28 6.31 13.41
N PHE A 8 -0.21 7.43 12.98
CA PHE A 8 -0.43 8.56 13.87
C PHE A 8 -1.91 8.85 14.11
N TRP A 9 -2.73 7.83 14.41
CA TRP A 9 -4.07 8.10 14.89
C TRP A 9 -4.07 8.97 16.16
N ARG A 10 -3.00 8.95 16.96
CA ARG A 10 -2.85 9.82 18.15
C ARG A 10 -2.67 11.28 17.86
N GLN A 11 -2.41 11.70 16.63
CA GLN A 11 -2.28 13.11 16.27
C GLN A 11 -3.63 13.78 16.03
N VAL A 12 -4.69 12.98 15.93
CA VAL A 12 -6.06 13.41 15.70
C VAL A 12 -6.93 12.76 16.76
N GLU A 13 -7.62 13.56 17.57
CA GLU A 13 -8.49 13.01 18.63
C GLU A 13 -9.60 12.14 18.06
N ASP A 14 -10.16 12.54 16.93
CA ASP A 14 -11.16 11.78 16.20
C ASP A 14 -10.83 11.75 14.70
N PRO A 15 -10.10 10.74 14.23
CA PRO A 15 -9.72 10.64 12.83
C PRO A 15 -10.90 10.32 11.90
N TRP A 16 -12.05 9.95 12.43
CA TRP A 16 -13.27 9.71 11.66
C TRP A 16 -13.96 11.01 11.25
N THR A 17 -13.98 11.99 12.14
CA THR A 17 -14.63 13.28 11.91
C THR A 17 -13.65 14.35 11.43
N ASP A 18 -12.39 14.27 11.88
CA ASP A 18 -11.31 15.14 11.42
C ASP A 18 -10.10 14.32 10.92
N PRO A 19 -10.11 13.91 9.67
CA PRO A 19 -9.05 13.08 9.10
C PRO A 19 -7.74 13.81 8.81
N LYS A 20 -7.62 15.08 9.15
CA LYS A 20 -6.43 15.92 8.88
C LYS A 20 -5.27 15.54 9.77
N THR A 21 -4.19 15.03 9.20
CA THR A 21 -3.07 14.46 9.97
C THR A 21 -1.86 15.36 10.12
N LEU A 22 -1.58 16.25 9.21
CA LEU A 22 -0.32 17.01 9.20
C LEU A 22 -0.47 18.51 9.50
N ASP A 23 -1.68 19.03 9.46
CA ASP A 23 -1.94 20.47 9.55
C ASP A 23 -1.64 21.07 10.93
N ARG A 24 -1.56 20.25 11.97
CA ARG A 24 -1.29 20.72 13.35
C ARG A 24 0.11 21.29 13.55
N ARG A 25 1.02 21.12 12.60
CA ARG A 25 2.38 21.67 12.68
C ARG A 25 2.51 23.10 12.18
N LYS A 26 1.42 23.79 11.87
CA LYS A 26 1.36 25.21 11.49
C LYS A 26 2.26 25.60 10.30
N GLN A 27 2.74 24.68 9.51
CA GLN A 27 3.70 25.01 8.46
C GLN A 27 3.04 25.45 7.15
N ASN A 28 1.86 24.95 6.83
CA ASN A 28 1.08 25.44 5.70
C ASN A 28 -0.40 25.06 5.82
N PRO A 29 -1.29 25.98 6.19
CA PRO A 29 -2.72 25.69 6.34
C PRO A 29 -3.45 25.34 5.05
N LYS A 30 -2.78 25.48 3.89
CA LYS A 30 -3.33 25.09 2.60
C LYS A 30 -3.03 23.62 2.23
N LEU A 31 -2.11 22.98 2.93
CA LEU A 31 -1.77 21.57 2.71
C LEU A 31 -2.55 20.70 3.70
N LEU A 32 -3.74 20.30 3.30
CA LEU A 32 -4.59 19.39 4.08
C LEU A 32 -4.41 17.96 3.56
N TYR A 33 -3.80 17.12 4.36
CA TYR A 33 -3.58 15.72 4.06
C TYR A 33 -4.62 14.86 4.79
N ASN A 34 -5.71 14.55 4.12
CA ASN A 34 -6.79 13.76 4.70
C ASN A 34 -6.35 12.32 4.93
N GLY A 35 -6.14 11.97 6.20
CA GLY A 35 -5.80 10.61 6.61
C GLY A 35 -4.41 10.12 6.18
N GLU A 36 -3.50 11.01 5.75
CA GLU A 36 -2.13 10.61 5.44
C GLU A 36 -1.45 10.04 6.69
N GLY A 37 -0.74 8.92 6.51
CA GLY A 37 -0.11 8.19 7.61
C GLY A 37 -1.07 7.41 8.51
N SER A 38 -2.38 7.59 8.37
CA SER A 38 -3.37 6.84 9.14
C SER A 38 -3.66 5.51 8.46
N ILE A 39 -3.08 4.43 8.96
CA ILE A 39 -3.31 3.07 8.44
C ILE A 39 -4.32 2.27 9.28
N VAL A 40 -4.59 2.74 10.49
CA VAL A 40 -5.64 2.20 11.38
C VAL A 40 -6.44 3.33 12.01
N TYR A 41 -7.65 3.03 12.41
CA TYR A 41 -8.59 3.93 13.08
C TYR A 41 -9.12 3.30 14.36
N PRO A 42 -9.61 4.06 15.35
CA PRO A 42 -10.34 3.50 16.47
C PRO A 42 -11.59 2.75 16.01
N GLY A 43 -11.74 1.50 16.43
CA GLY A 43 -12.85 0.64 15.96
C GLY A 43 -14.21 1.02 16.52
N ARG A 44 -14.24 1.72 17.68
CA ARG A 44 -15.50 2.08 18.38
C ARG A 44 -16.51 2.80 17.46
N ALA A 45 -16.05 3.73 16.63
CA ALA A 45 -16.93 4.41 15.68
C ALA A 45 -17.45 3.48 14.56
N ALA A 46 -16.78 2.35 14.33
CA ALA A 46 -17.20 1.30 13.39
C ALA A 46 -17.99 0.17 14.10
N GLY A 47 -18.35 0.35 15.38
CA GLY A 47 -19.22 -0.57 16.12
C GLY A 47 -18.54 -1.76 16.79
N TYR A 48 -17.21 -1.74 16.96
CA TYR A 48 -16.49 -2.82 17.66
C TYR A 48 -15.30 -2.28 18.46
N ASP A 49 -14.87 -3.06 19.45
CA ASP A 49 -13.69 -2.72 20.24
C ASP A 49 -12.40 -3.03 19.46
N GLY A 50 -11.39 -2.17 19.62
CA GLY A 50 -10.09 -2.32 18.99
C GLY A 50 -9.85 -1.33 17.86
N ILE A 51 -9.19 -1.79 16.78
CA ILE A 51 -8.79 -0.97 15.65
C ILE A 51 -9.49 -1.38 14.35
N ALA A 52 -9.90 -0.38 13.59
CA ALA A 52 -10.42 -0.55 12.23
C ALA A 52 -9.28 -0.38 11.22
N PRO A 53 -9.01 -1.37 10.36
CA PRO A 53 -8.02 -1.23 9.30
C PRO A 53 -8.52 -0.27 8.23
N SER A 54 -7.67 0.66 7.80
CA SER A 54 -7.97 1.52 6.64
C SER A 54 -7.76 0.76 5.32
N MET A 55 -8.29 1.34 4.24
CA MET A 55 -7.95 0.88 2.88
C MET A 55 -6.45 0.96 2.61
N ARG A 56 -5.74 1.94 3.22
CA ARG A 56 -4.28 2.05 3.10
C ARG A 56 -3.55 0.86 3.71
N LEU A 57 -4.02 0.36 4.86
CA LEU A 57 -3.45 -0.84 5.46
C LEU A 57 -3.65 -2.07 4.58
N LYS A 58 -4.83 -2.20 3.97
CA LYS A 58 -5.11 -3.29 3.04
C LYS A 58 -4.23 -3.21 1.79
N ALA A 59 -4.10 -2.01 1.20
CA ALA A 59 -3.23 -1.80 0.05
C ALA A 59 -1.74 -2.05 0.39
N LEU A 60 -1.31 -1.71 1.61
CA LEU A 60 0.05 -2.00 2.07
C LEU A 60 0.27 -3.51 2.20
N ARG A 61 -0.69 -4.25 2.74
CA ARG A 61 -0.63 -5.72 2.78
C ARG A 61 -0.48 -6.30 1.38
N ASP A 62 -1.33 -5.86 0.46
CA ASP A 62 -1.32 -6.36 -0.92
C ASP A 62 0.02 -6.06 -1.61
N ALA A 63 0.60 -4.87 -1.35
CA ALA A 63 1.93 -4.51 -1.86
C ALA A 63 3.06 -5.34 -1.26
N ILE A 64 2.95 -5.76 0.01
CA ILE A 64 3.91 -6.67 0.64
C ILE A 64 3.81 -8.06 0.00
N GLU A 65 2.60 -8.55 -0.21
CA GLU A 65 2.37 -9.83 -0.90
C GLU A 65 2.96 -9.82 -2.32
N ASP A 66 2.77 -8.73 -3.08
CA ASP A 66 3.36 -8.57 -4.41
C ASP A 66 4.90 -8.59 -4.36
N TYR A 67 5.49 -7.93 -3.35
CA TYR A 67 6.93 -7.97 -3.13
C TYR A 67 7.44 -9.39 -2.85
N GLU A 68 6.70 -10.17 -2.06
CA GLU A 68 7.06 -11.58 -1.79
C GLU A 68 7.08 -12.43 -3.07
N TYR A 69 6.16 -12.23 -4.02
CA TYR A 69 6.23 -12.89 -5.32
C TYR A 69 7.53 -12.56 -6.05
N LEU A 70 7.94 -11.29 -6.07
CA LEU A 70 9.18 -10.87 -6.70
C LEU A 70 10.41 -11.48 -6.01
N ALA A 71 10.43 -11.49 -4.68
CA ALA A 71 11.52 -12.09 -3.90
C ALA A 71 11.63 -13.62 -4.13
N ILE A 72 10.51 -14.31 -4.32
CA ILE A 72 10.50 -15.73 -4.68
C ILE A 72 11.09 -15.92 -6.08
N LEU A 73 10.66 -15.12 -7.06
CA LEU A 73 11.13 -15.22 -8.44
C LEU A 73 12.62 -14.89 -8.57
N GLU A 74 13.11 -13.91 -7.80
CA GLU A 74 14.54 -13.62 -7.70
C GLU A 74 15.33 -14.85 -7.22
N ARG A 75 14.88 -15.48 -6.13
CA ARG A 75 15.50 -16.72 -5.61
C ARG A 75 15.46 -17.89 -6.60
N LEU A 76 14.48 -17.92 -7.48
CA LEU A 76 14.35 -18.90 -8.56
C LEU A 76 15.17 -18.54 -9.81
N GLY A 77 15.87 -17.39 -9.82
CA GLY A 77 16.64 -16.92 -10.99
C GLY A 77 15.78 -16.35 -12.12
N LEU A 78 14.52 -16.00 -11.85
CA LEU A 78 13.54 -15.54 -12.84
C LEU A 78 13.29 -14.01 -12.75
N THR A 79 14.30 -13.24 -12.33
CA THR A 79 14.19 -11.79 -12.20
C THR A 79 13.82 -11.12 -13.51
N ALA A 80 14.44 -11.50 -14.61
CA ALA A 80 14.20 -10.90 -15.93
C ALA A 80 12.77 -11.16 -16.44
N GLU A 81 12.20 -12.31 -16.13
CA GLU A 81 10.81 -12.65 -16.45
C GLU A 81 9.84 -11.85 -15.61
N ALA A 82 10.12 -11.72 -14.31
CA ALA A 82 9.33 -10.91 -13.39
C ALA A 82 9.34 -9.44 -13.80
N GLU A 83 10.49 -8.88 -14.14
CA GLU A 83 10.62 -7.50 -14.61
C GLU A 83 9.77 -7.21 -15.86
N LYS A 84 9.69 -8.12 -16.81
CA LYS A 84 8.81 -7.98 -17.99
C LYS A 84 7.34 -7.81 -17.61
N ILE A 85 6.92 -8.41 -16.49
CA ILE A 85 5.55 -8.33 -16.00
C ILE A 85 5.32 -7.00 -15.24
N VAL A 86 6.27 -6.57 -14.40
CA VAL A 86 6.04 -5.47 -13.46
C VAL A 86 6.46 -4.10 -13.99
N LEU A 87 7.48 -4.00 -14.84
CA LEU A 87 7.94 -2.71 -15.35
C LEU A 87 6.89 -1.93 -16.14
N PRO A 88 5.98 -2.55 -16.90
CA PRO A 88 4.86 -1.85 -17.51
C PRO A 88 3.92 -1.18 -16.50
N LEU A 89 3.80 -1.74 -15.28
CA LEU A 89 2.92 -1.23 -14.24
C LEU A 89 3.57 -0.10 -13.43
N ALA A 90 4.86 -0.20 -13.15
CA ALA A 90 5.57 0.73 -12.29
C ALA A 90 6.99 0.97 -12.80
N GLY A 91 7.11 1.63 -13.95
CA GLY A 91 8.40 1.88 -14.58
C GLY A 91 9.21 3.01 -13.92
N SER A 92 8.62 3.84 -13.06
CA SER A 92 9.32 4.87 -12.30
C SER A 92 8.47 5.38 -11.14
N TRP A 93 9.06 6.20 -10.24
CA TRP A 93 8.36 6.87 -9.15
C TRP A 93 7.22 7.79 -9.59
N PHE A 94 7.24 8.25 -10.83
CA PHE A 94 6.30 9.23 -11.36
C PHE A 94 5.39 8.66 -12.46
N ARG A 95 5.61 7.39 -12.84
CA ARG A 95 4.85 6.75 -13.92
C ARG A 95 4.46 5.33 -13.50
N TRP A 96 3.20 5.16 -13.20
CA TRP A 96 2.61 3.86 -12.86
C TRP A 96 1.23 3.70 -13.51
N GLU A 97 0.81 2.47 -13.69
CA GLU A 97 -0.53 2.11 -14.16
C GLU A 97 -1.57 2.52 -13.10
N LYS A 98 -2.69 3.08 -13.56
CA LYS A 98 -3.78 3.53 -12.67
C LYS A 98 -4.97 2.57 -12.65
N ASN A 99 -5.00 1.60 -13.56
CA ASN A 99 -6.05 0.59 -13.60
C ASN A 99 -5.76 -0.54 -12.60
N PRO A 100 -6.56 -0.72 -11.55
CA PRO A 100 -6.34 -1.79 -10.57
C PRO A 100 -6.34 -3.19 -11.19
N ALA A 101 -7.13 -3.44 -12.23
CA ALA A 101 -7.20 -4.75 -12.87
C ALA A 101 -5.87 -5.16 -13.53
N ALA A 102 -5.02 -4.21 -13.92
CA ALA A 102 -3.71 -4.50 -14.45
C ALA A 102 -2.78 -5.10 -13.38
N TYR A 103 -2.89 -4.65 -12.14
CA TYR A 103 -2.13 -5.21 -11.01
C TYR A 103 -2.57 -6.63 -10.68
N GLU A 104 -3.87 -6.90 -10.68
CA GLU A 104 -4.41 -8.26 -10.47
C GLU A 104 -3.96 -9.23 -11.57
N THR A 105 -3.93 -8.75 -12.81
CA THR A 105 -3.42 -9.52 -13.96
C THR A 105 -1.94 -9.85 -13.78
N ALA A 106 -1.13 -8.86 -13.39
CA ALA A 106 0.30 -9.06 -13.16
C ALA A 106 0.56 -10.01 -11.98
N ARG A 107 -0.15 -9.86 -10.86
CA ARG A 107 -0.07 -10.78 -9.71
C ARG A 107 -0.35 -12.22 -10.14
N SER A 108 -1.41 -12.42 -10.93
CA SER A 108 -1.75 -13.74 -11.45
C SER A 108 -0.66 -14.30 -12.37
N ALA A 109 -0.02 -13.44 -13.17
CA ALA A 109 1.09 -13.86 -14.04
C ALA A 109 2.33 -14.25 -13.24
N LEU A 110 2.70 -13.47 -12.20
CA LEU A 110 3.81 -13.79 -11.29
C LEU A 110 3.55 -15.13 -10.57
N ALA A 111 2.33 -15.34 -10.06
CA ALA A 111 1.95 -16.60 -9.41
C ALA A 111 2.08 -17.80 -10.35
N LYS A 112 1.61 -17.68 -11.59
CA LYS A 112 1.76 -18.74 -12.61
C LYS A 112 3.23 -19.02 -12.94
N LEU A 113 4.05 -17.99 -13.01
CA LEU A 113 5.48 -18.13 -13.26
C LEU A 113 6.16 -18.92 -12.14
N ILE A 114 5.83 -18.66 -10.87
CA ILE A 114 6.31 -19.43 -9.72
C ILE A 114 5.84 -20.89 -9.81
N GLN A 115 4.59 -21.13 -10.16
CA GLN A 115 4.03 -22.48 -10.24
C GLN A 115 4.66 -23.32 -11.36
N SER A 116 5.05 -22.70 -12.47
CA SER A 116 5.65 -23.37 -13.61
C SER A 116 7.08 -23.89 -13.36
N THR A 117 7.69 -23.49 -12.24
CA THR A 117 9.07 -23.90 -11.85
C THR A 117 9.07 -25.01 -10.79
N ARG A 118 7.93 -25.52 -10.41
CA ARG A 118 7.77 -26.67 -9.51
C ARG A 118 7.56 -27.94 -10.30
#